data_59798f5e6220ef562be09223deb91bc0
#
_entry.id   59798f5e6220ef562be09223deb91bc0
#
_cell.length_a   1.000
_cell.length_b   1.000
_cell.length_c   1.000
_cell.angle_alpha   90.00
_cell.angle_beta   90.00
_cell.angle_gamma   90.00
#
_symmetry.space_group_name_H-M   'P 1'
#
loop_
_entity.id
_entity.type
_entity.pdbx_description
1 polymer ?
#
loop_
_entity_poly.entity_id
_entity_poly.type
_entity_poly.pdbx_seq_one_letter_code
_entity_poly.pdbx_strand_id
1 'polypeptide(L)'
;MLCDLLHIPQHIIPLEADLTIDLKKYCGLHETIVIANPNAPTSLLAPVNAIEEVLQTNPDNIVIVDETYVEFAPAGSSCLPLLEKYDNLVITHTFSKTHNLAGARLGFCIARPALIADMNRVKFSYSPYNVNAMTQAAGAAAISDEAYFADVTAKVIAERTHTTDELRRRGFTVFDSATNFLFATTDRMPCVEIFEKLRARGILIRHFNAPRISDYLRITIGTPEQMQRFFAALDEILGE
;
A
#
# COMPACT_ATOMS: atom_id res chain seq x y z
N MET A 1 -1.08 10.84 12.67
CA MET A 1 -1.10 9.89 13.84
C MET A 1 0.25 9.74 14.54
N LEU A 2 1.33 9.20 13.92
CA LEU A 2 2.65 9.18 14.57
C LEU A 2 3.22 10.59 14.77
N CYS A 3 3.14 11.43 13.75
CA CYS A 3 3.59 12.83 13.84
C CYS A 3 2.79 13.59 14.91
N ASP A 4 1.47 13.38 14.99
CA ASP A 4 0.65 14.02 16.04
C ASP A 4 1.08 13.55 17.44
N LEU A 5 1.31 12.23 17.60
CA LEU A 5 1.79 11.67 18.86
C LEU A 5 3.15 12.24 19.29
N LEU A 6 4.04 12.47 18.33
CA LEU A 6 5.39 12.98 18.56
C LEU A 6 5.51 14.50 18.44
N HIS A 7 4.38 15.20 18.22
CA HIS A 7 4.32 16.64 18.00
C HIS A 7 5.22 17.13 16.85
N ILE A 8 5.35 16.31 15.78
CA ILE A 8 6.10 16.65 14.58
C ILE A 8 5.17 17.43 13.64
N PRO A 9 5.52 18.67 13.23
CA PRO A 9 4.74 19.41 12.25
C PRO A 9 4.55 18.63 10.95
N GLN A 10 3.37 18.73 10.34
CA GLN A 10 3.02 18.04 9.12
C GLN A 10 2.58 19.03 8.06
N HIS A 11 3.16 18.90 6.87
CA HIS A 11 2.68 19.52 5.66
C HIS A 11 1.96 18.45 4.82
N ILE A 12 0.62 18.49 4.78
CA ILE A 12 -0.18 17.50 4.06
C ILE A 12 -0.48 18.04 2.67
N ILE A 13 0.04 17.38 1.64
CA ILE A 13 -0.25 17.66 0.25
C ILE A 13 -1.41 16.75 -0.20
N PRO A 14 -2.59 17.30 -0.50
CA PRO A 14 -3.73 16.49 -0.90
C PRO A 14 -3.51 15.88 -2.29
N LEU A 15 -4.09 14.69 -2.51
CA LEU A 15 -4.18 14.07 -3.83
C LEU A 15 -4.95 14.96 -4.82
N GLU A 16 -4.73 14.79 -6.11
CA GLU A 16 -5.48 15.46 -7.17
C GLU A 16 -6.96 15.05 -7.17
N ALA A 17 -7.78 15.68 -8.00
CA ALA A 17 -9.21 15.41 -8.06
C ALA A 17 -9.52 13.96 -8.46
N ASP A 18 -8.67 13.37 -9.28
CA ASP A 18 -8.70 11.96 -9.72
C ASP A 18 -8.01 10.99 -8.74
N LEU A 19 -7.65 11.47 -7.55
CA LEU A 19 -6.96 10.74 -6.48
C LEU A 19 -5.52 10.30 -6.82
N THR A 20 -4.91 10.82 -7.87
CA THR A 20 -3.48 10.64 -8.16
C THR A 20 -2.60 11.52 -7.26
N ILE A 21 -1.32 11.14 -7.14
CA ILE A 21 -0.30 11.96 -6.49
C ILE A 21 0.38 12.85 -7.54
N ASP A 22 0.32 14.15 -7.38
CA ASP A 22 1.14 15.09 -8.16
C ASP A 22 2.52 15.23 -7.50
N LEU A 23 3.49 14.46 -7.97
CA LEU A 23 4.85 14.44 -7.41
C LEU A 23 5.61 15.74 -7.67
N LYS A 24 5.19 16.59 -8.63
CA LYS A 24 5.80 17.91 -8.82
C LYS A 24 5.62 18.83 -7.62
N LYS A 25 4.55 18.63 -6.84
CA LYS A 25 4.32 19.38 -5.60
C LYS A 25 5.29 19.02 -4.48
N TYR A 26 6.05 17.94 -4.64
CA TYR A 26 7.06 17.49 -3.67
C TYR A 26 8.47 17.92 -4.04
N CYS A 27 8.65 18.50 -5.25
CA CYS A 27 9.95 18.96 -5.71
C CYS A 27 10.37 20.26 -4.99
N GLY A 28 11.60 20.29 -4.47
CA GLY A 28 12.18 21.47 -3.83
C GLY A 28 11.51 21.93 -2.53
N LEU A 29 10.85 21.02 -1.80
CA LEU A 29 10.18 21.35 -0.53
C LEU A 29 11.14 21.61 0.62
N HIS A 30 12.36 21.03 0.57
CA HIS A 30 13.34 21.09 1.65
C HIS A 30 12.81 20.57 3.00
N GLU A 31 11.94 19.57 2.94
CA GLU A 31 11.33 18.89 4.09
C GLU A 31 11.58 17.37 3.98
N THR A 32 11.42 16.63 5.08
CA THR A 32 11.36 15.16 5.00
C THR A 32 10.06 14.75 4.32
N ILE A 33 10.16 14.00 3.25
CA ILE A 33 9.03 13.62 2.39
C ILE A 33 8.67 12.15 2.65
N VAL A 34 7.37 11.84 2.70
CA VAL A 34 6.86 10.47 2.80
C VAL A 34 5.85 10.23 1.69
N ILE A 35 6.12 9.23 0.85
CA ILE A 35 5.29 8.85 -0.29
C ILE A 35 4.96 7.36 -0.17
N ALA A 36 3.67 7.01 -0.15
CA ALA A 36 3.24 5.62 -0.29
C ALA A 36 3.07 5.28 -1.78
N ASN A 37 3.86 4.33 -2.28
CA ASN A 37 3.84 3.92 -3.69
C ASN A 37 4.04 2.40 -3.86
N PRO A 38 3.01 1.65 -4.27
CA PRO A 38 1.62 2.07 -4.59
C PRO A 38 0.86 2.67 -3.43
N ASN A 39 -0.03 3.63 -3.73
CA ASN A 39 -0.77 4.37 -2.71
C ASN A 39 -1.88 3.54 -2.06
N ALA A 40 -2.11 3.75 -0.78
CA ALA A 40 -3.27 3.25 -0.06
C ALA A 40 -4.06 4.43 0.54
N PRO A 41 -5.40 4.52 0.31
CA PRO A 41 -6.30 3.47 -0.16
C PRO A 41 -6.57 3.45 -1.66
N THR A 42 -6.00 4.34 -2.47
CA THR A 42 -6.37 4.52 -3.88
C THR A 42 -5.91 3.39 -4.80
N SER A 43 -4.95 2.58 -4.37
CA SER A 43 -4.28 1.52 -5.13
C SER A 43 -3.42 1.98 -6.32
N LEU A 44 -3.34 3.27 -6.56
CA LEU A 44 -2.65 3.86 -7.71
C LEU A 44 -1.13 3.83 -7.52
N LEU A 45 -0.43 3.67 -8.65
CA LEU A 45 1.02 3.65 -8.73
C LEU A 45 1.52 4.94 -9.39
N ALA A 46 2.45 5.61 -8.72
CA ALA A 46 3.19 6.71 -9.34
C ALA A 46 4.45 6.19 -10.04
N PRO A 47 4.87 6.80 -11.17
CA PRO A 47 6.03 6.34 -11.92
C PRO A 47 7.35 6.63 -11.17
N VAL A 48 8.29 5.70 -11.24
CA VAL A 48 9.60 5.78 -10.54
C VAL A 48 10.40 7.00 -10.95
N ASN A 49 10.36 7.38 -12.22
CA ASN A 49 11.07 8.58 -12.71
C ASN A 49 10.55 9.89 -12.09
N ALA A 50 9.27 9.97 -11.73
CA ALA A 50 8.73 11.12 -11.02
C ALA A 50 9.18 11.15 -9.54
N ILE A 51 9.35 9.98 -8.91
CA ILE A 51 9.96 9.89 -7.58
C ILE A 51 11.45 10.25 -7.66
N GLU A 52 12.14 9.85 -8.72
CA GLU A 52 13.55 10.25 -8.95
C GLU A 52 13.70 11.77 -9.04
N GLU A 53 12.77 12.48 -9.69
CA GLU A 53 12.76 13.94 -9.75
C GLU A 53 12.60 14.58 -8.34
N VAL A 54 11.77 13.99 -7.49
CA VAL A 54 11.63 14.41 -6.09
C VAL A 54 12.95 14.25 -5.33
N LEU A 55 13.65 13.12 -5.51
CA LEU A 55 14.95 12.87 -4.88
C LEU A 55 16.01 13.90 -5.33
N GLN A 56 16.07 14.17 -6.64
CA GLN A 56 17.01 15.13 -7.22
C GLN A 56 16.84 16.55 -6.70
N THR A 57 15.61 16.97 -6.50
CA THR A 57 15.26 18.33 -6.09
C THR A 57 15.26 18.55 -4.58
N ASN A 58 15.44 17.48 -3.78
CA ASN A 58 15.51 17.52 -2.33
C ASN A 58 16.78 16.80 -1.79
N PRO A 59 18.00 17.13 -2.27
CA PRO A 59 19.20 16.34 -1.98
C PRO A 59 19.59 16.32 -0.49
N ASP A 60 19.24 17.36 0.26
CA ASP A 60 19.58 17.50 1.67
C ASP A 60 18.48 16.99 2.62
N ASN A 61 17.39 16.44 2.08
CA ASN A 61 16.24 15.98 2.84
C ASN A 61 15.91 14.53 2.55
N ILE A 62 15.52 13.79 3.56
CA ILE A 62 15.17 12.37 3.43
C ILE A 62 13.84 12.24 2.67
N VAL A 63 13.82 11.36 1.68
CA VAL A 63 12.62 10.94 0.97
C VAL A 63 12.35 9.47 1.32
N ILE A 64 11.24 9.23 2.00
CA ILE A 64 10.79 7.89 2.40
C ILE A 64 9.74 7.42 1.39
N VAL A 65 9.99 6.31 0.73
CA VAL A 65 9.04 5.66 -0.17
C VAL A 65 8.54 4.38 0.50
N ASP A 66 7.26 4.35 0.84
CA ASP A 66 6.63 3.16 1.41
C ASP A 66 6.18 2.23 0.27
N GLU A 67 6.95 1.18 0.05
CA GLU A 67 6.72 0.16 -0.97
C GLU A 67 5.98 -1.09 -0.44
N THR A 68 5.14 -0.92 0.58
CA THR A 68 4.35 -2.01 1.20
C THR A 68 3.60 -2.90 0.20
N TYR A 69 3.29 -2.41 -0.99
CA TYR A 69 2.51 -3.12 -2.01
C TYR A 69 3.24 -3.30 -3.35
N VAL A 70 4.49 -2.88 -3.47
CA VAL A 70 5.18 -2.80 -4.76
C VAL A 70 5.32 -4.15 -5.47
N GLU A 71 5.35 -5.26 -4.75
CA GLU A 71 5.45 -6.60 -5.31
C GLU A 71 4.20 -7.03 -6.09
N PHE A 72 3.06 -6.35 -5.88
CA PHE A 72 1.84 -6.54 -6.67
C PHE A 72 1.78 -5.63 -7.90
N ALA A 73 2.74 -4.72 -8.05
CA ALA A 73 2.85 -3.79 -9.16
C ALA A 73 3.61 -4.42 -10.36
N PRO A 74 3.57 -3.82 -11.54
CA PRO A 74 4.38 -4.26 -12.68
C PRO A 74 5.88 -4.28 -12.35
N ALA A 75 6.62 -5.15 -13.01
CA ALA A 75 8.08 -5.20 -12.87
C ALA A 75 8.72 -3.82 -13.15
N GLY A 76 9.73 -3.44 -12.37
CA GLY A 76 10.39 -2.15 -12.48
C GLY A 76 9.70 -0.99 -11.74
N SER A 77 8.67 -1.27 -10.93
CA SER A 77 7.95 -0.26 -10.14
C SER A 77 8.64 0.12 -8.83
N SER A 78 9.65 -0.64 -8.39
CA SER A 78 10.39 -0.34 -7.16
C SER A 78 11.44 0.75 -7.38
N CYS A 79 11.60 1.61 -6.38
CA CYS A 79 12.67 2.60 -6.30
C CYS A 79 14.01 2.00 -5.85
N LEU A 80 14.10 0.69 -5.62
CA LEU A 80 15.33 0.03 -5.15
C LEU A 80 16.58 0.36 -5.98
N PRO A 81 16.54 0.41 -7.33
CA PRO A 81 17.71 0.79 -8.13
C PRO A 81 18.17 2.24 -7.89
N LEU A 82 17.32 3.12 -7.40
CA LEU A 82 17.66 4.52 -7.11
C LEU A 82 18.58 4.66 -5.89
N LEU A 83 18.66 3.66 -5.01
CA LEU A 83 19.60 3.65 -3.89
C LEU A 83 21.07 3.70 -4.31
N GLU A 84 21.38 3.28 -5.53
CA GLU A 84 22.75 3.39 -6.07
C GLU A 84 23.13 4.85 -6.38
N LYS A 85 22.13 5.71 -6.63
CA LYS A 85 22.32 7.09 -7.08
C LYS A 85 22.06 8.13 -5.98
N TYR A 86 21.14 7.84 -5.02
CA TYR A 86 20.63 8.82 -4.07
C TYR A 86 20.86 8.37 -2.63
N ASP A 87 21.60 9.16 -1.88
CA ASP A 87 21.90 8.89 -0.47
C ASP A 87 20.76 9.25 0.47
N ASN A 88 19.80 10.05 0.00
CA ASN A 88 18.65 10.55 0.75
C ASN A 88 17.39 9.68 0.64
N LEU A 89 17.45 8.53 -0.07
CA LEU A 89 16.32 7.62 -0.23
C LEU A 89 16.26 6.60 0.91
N VAL A 90 15.06 6.44 1.46
CA VAL A 90 14.70 5.34 2.37
C VAL A 90 13.50 4.60 1.78
N ILE A 91 13.61 3.31 1.58
CA ILE A 91 12.50 2.45 1.14
C ILE A 91 12.02 1.64 2.33
N THR A 92 10.71 1.61 2.57
CA THR A 92 10.11 0.79 3.63
C THR A 92 9.29 -0.36 3.05
N HIS A 93 9.41 -1.53 3.67
CA HIS A 93 8.69 -2.75 3.31
C HIS A 93 8.05 -3.41 4.52
N THR A 94 7.08 -4.28 4.26
CA THR A 94 6.42 -5.08 5.30
C THR A 94 6.26 -6.54 4.89
N PHE A 95 6.37 -7.43 5.86
CA PHE A 95 6.00 -8.84 5.70
C PHE A 95 4.48 -9.09 5.79
N SER A 96 3.72 -8.05 6.12
CA SER A 96 2.28 -8.19 6.42
C SER A 96 1.42 -8.46 5.18
N LYS A 97 1.93 -8.23 3.97
CA LYS A 97 1.15 -8.33 2.71
C LYS A 97 1.61 -9.51 1.87
N THR A 98 2.67 -9.36 1.13
CA THR A 98 3.19 -10.38 0.20
C THR A 98 3.65 -11.67 0.88
N HIS A 99 4.20 -11.57 2.08
CA HIS A 99 4.69 -12.74 2.84
C HIS A 99 3.65 -13.32 3.79
N ASN A 100 2.40 -12.81 3.83
CA ASN A 100 1.30 -13.29 4.67
C ASN A 100 1.60 -13.32 6.18
N LEU A 101 2.56 -12.52 6.65
CA LEU A 101 3.01 -12.47 8.05
C LEU A 101 2.45 -11.25 8.81
N ALA A 102 1.20 -10.86 8.55
CA ALA A 102 0.59 -9.70 9.19
C ALA A 102 0.61 -9.79 10.73
N GLY A 103 0.42 -11.00 11.29
CA GLY A 103 0.47 -11.26 12.73
C GLY A 103 1.87 -11.18 13.34
N ALA A 104 2.93 -11.36 12.56
CA ALA A 104 4.32 -11.28 13.04
C ALA A 104 4.79 -9.86 13.33
N ARG A 105 4.10 -8.83 12.86
CA ARG A 105 4.43 -7.41 13.05
C ARG A 105 5.86 -7.07 12.62
N LEU A 106 6.29 -7.59 11.47
CA LEU A 106 7.63 -7.44 10.92
C LEU A 106 7.61 -6.53 9.68
N GLY A 107 8.58 -5.64 9.62
CA GLY A 107 8.90 -4.80 8.48
C GLY A 107 10.37 -4.46 8.49
N PHE A 108 10.86 -3.91 7.40
CA PHE A 108 12.24 -3.47 7.26
C PHE A 108 12.32 -2.21 6.40
N CYS A 109 13.46 -1.56 6.45
CA CYS A 109 13.78 -0.49 5.52
C CYS A 109 15.13 -0.76 4.85
N ILE A 110 15.30 -0.20 3.66
CA ILE A 110 16.53 -0.24 2.89
C ILE A 110 16.94 1.21 2.64
N ALA A 111 18.20 1.53 2.97
CA ALA A 111 18.76 2.86 2.77
C ALA A 111 20.29 2.75 2.71
N ARG A 112 20.97 3.85 2.43
CA ARG A 112 22.43 3.91 2.51
C ARG A 112 22.93 3.63 3.94
N PRO A 113 24.13 3.04 4.09
CA PRO A 113 24.64 2.59 5.39
C PRO A 113 24.66 3.68 6.47
N ALA A 114 24.92 4.94 6.10
CA ALA A 114 24.94 6.05 7.05
C ALA A 114 23.55 6.28 7.68
N LEU A 115 22.48 6.30 6.88
CA LEU A 115 21.10 6.43 7.38
C LEU A 115 20.70 5.22 8.24
N ILE A 116 21.08 4.01 7.84
CA ILE A 116 20.82 2.80 8.65
C ILE A 116 21.54 2.88 10.00
N ALA A 117 22.78 3.40 10.03
CA ALA A 117 23.51 3.59 11.29
C ALA A 117 22.79 4.55 12.24
N ASP A 118 22.26 5.67 11.72
CA ASP A 118 21.53 6.65 12.53
C ASP A 118 20.19 6.08 13.01
N MET A 119 19.44 5.39 12.16
CA MET A 119 18.22 4.69 12.57
C MET A 119 18.48 3.64 13.66
N ASN A 120 19.59 2.91 13.57
CA ASN A 120 19.98 1.95 14.60
C ASN A 120 20.34 2.64 15.93
N ARG A 121 20.98 3.80 15.91
CA ARG A 121 21.23 4.58 17.15
C ARG A 121 19.93 4.93 17.84
N VAL A 122 18.93 5.41 17.09
CA VAL A 122 17.60 5.72 17.63
C VAL A 122 16.91 4.46 18.14
N LYS A 123 16.89 3.38 17.32
CA LYS A 123 16.30 2.09 17.67
C LYS A 123 16.87 1.55 18.98
N PHE A 124 18.19 1.49 19.12
CA PHE A 124 18.85 0.97 20.32
C PHE A 124 18.65 1.85 21.54
N SER A 125 18.42 3.14 21.37
CA SER A 125 18.12 4.06 22.48
C SER A 125 16.68 3.95 22.96
N TYR A 126 15.73 3.64 22.05
CA TYR A 126 14.29 3.67 22.33
C TYR A 126 13.68 2.28 22.51
N SER A 127 14.00 1.32 21.64
CA SER A 127 13.39 -0.02 21.63
C SER A 127 14.37 -1.08 21.08
N PRO A 128 15.42 -1.44 21.82
CA PRO A 128 16.48 -2.31 21.31
C PRO A 128 16.01 -3.76 21.05
N TYR A 129 14.95 -4.21 21.72
CA TYR A 129 14.47 -5.61 21.67
C TYR A 129 13.14 -5.77 20.93
N ASN A 130 12.83 -4.91 20.01
CA ASN A 130 11.51 -4.79 19.37
C ASN A 130 11.12 -5.90 18.38
N VAL A 131 12.02 -6.82 18.02
CA VAL A 131 11.67 -7.99 17.20
C VAL A 131 12.15 -9.25 17.92
N ASN A 132 11.21 -10.13 18.32
CA ASN A 132 11.54 -11.37 19.00
C ASN A 132 12.18 -12.41 18.07
N ALA A 133 12.88 -13.40 18.63
CA ALA A 133 13.64 -14.39 17.87
C ALA A 133 12.77 -15.23 16.93
N MET A 134 11.54 -15.58 17.33
CA MET A 134 10.61 -16.35 16.49
C MET A 134 10.21 -15.55 15.25
N THR A 135 9.88 -14.28 15.42
CA THR A 135 9.55 -13.37 14.30
C THR A 135 10.74 -13.17 13.37
N GLN A 136 11.96 -13.04 13.90
CA GLN A 136 13.17 -12.94 13.08
C GLN A 136 13.38 -14.20 12.24
N ALA A 137 13.26 -15.39 12.85
CA ALA A 137 13.39 -16.66 12.15
C ALA A 137 12.32 -16.83 11.05
N ALA A 138 11.06 -16.49 11.37
CA ALA A 138 9.97 -16.51 10.39
C ALA A 138 10.20 -15.56 9.22
N GLY A 139 10.70 -14.34 9.48
CA GLY A 139 11.02 -13.37 8.44
C GLY A 139 12.17 -13.82 7.54
N ALA A 140 13.23 -14.38 8.13
CA ALA A 140 14.36 -14.92 7.37
C ALA A 140 13.93 -16.08 6.46
N ALA A 141 13.10 -17.01 6.99
CA ALA A 141 12.55 -18.10 6.21
C ALA A 141 11.65 -17.60 5.06
N ALA A 142 10.79 -16.61 5.33
CA ALA A 142 9.86 -16.06 4.34
C ALA A 142 10.59 -15.35 3.18
N ILE A 143 11.67 -14.63 3.45
CA ILE A 143 12.49 -14.00 2.38
C ILE A 143 13.18 -15.08 1.52
N SER A 144 13.59 -16.20 2.12
CA SER A 144 14.31 -17.25 1.40
C SER A 144 13.38 -18.15 0.57
N ASP A 145 12.06 -18.08 0.76
CA ASP A 145 11.08 -18.88 0.01
C ASP A 145 10.57 -18.11 -1.20
N GLU A 146 11.46 -17.89 -2.17
CA GLU A 146 11.14 -17.15 -3.40
C GLU A 146 10.04 -17.83 -4.22
N ALA A 147 9.97 -19.16 -4.20
CA ALA A 147 8.97 -19.92 -4.96
C ALA A 147 7.55 -19.68 -4.42
N TYR A 148 7.38 -19.76 -3.10
CA TYR A 148 6.10 -19.45 -2.46
C TYR A 148 5.70 -17.99 -2.67
N PHE A 149 6.63 -17.08 -2.49
CA PHE A 149 6.42 -15.65 -2.72
C PHE A 149 5.92 -15.36 -4.15
N ALA A 150 6.59 -15.90 -5.17
CA ALA A 150 6.23 -15.71 -6.57
C ALA A 150 4.85 -16.31 -6.88
N ASP A 151 4.54 -17.52 -6.38
CA ASP A 151 3.27 -18.19 -6.58
C ASP A 151 2.10 -17.41 -5.96
N VAL A 152 2.24 -16.99 -4.70
CA VAL A 152 1.18 -16.23 -4.01
C VAL A 152 0.95 -14.88 -4.67
N THR A 153 2.01 -14.18 -5.02
CA THR A 153 1.91 -12.86 -5.69
C THR A 153 1.21 -12.98 -7.05
N ALA A 154 1.58 -14.00 -7.85
CA ALA A 154 0.95 -14.24 -9.14
C ALA A 154 -0.55 -14.57 -9.00
N LYS A 155 -0.94 -15.38 -8.01
CA LYS A 155 -2.35 -15.70 -7.71
C LYS A 155 -3.15 -14.46 -7.36
N VAL A 156 -2.61 -13.59 -6.50
CA VAL A 156 -3.27 -12.33 -6.12
C VAL A 156 -3.43 -11.40 -7.33
N ILE A 157 -2.41 -11.28 -8.18
CA ILE A 157 -2.48 -10.43 -9.38
C ILE A 157 -3.54 -10.97 -10.36
N ALA A 158 -3.58 -12.28 -10.59
CA ALA A 158 -4.57 -12.90 -11.47
C ALA A 158 -6.00 -12.70 -10.95
N GLU A 159 -6.24 -12.97 -9.67
CA GLU A 159 -7.55 -12.78 -9.05
C GLU A 159 -7.95 -11.30 -8.98
N ARG A 160 -7.00 -10.39 -8.81
CA ARG A 160 -7.24 -8.94 -8.89
C ARG A 160 -7.78 -8.55 -10.26
N THR A 161 -7.18 -9.05 -11.33
CA THR A 161 -7.64 -8.78 -12.70
C THR A 161 -9.06 -9.30 -12.90
N HIS A 162 -9.32 -10.55 -12.53
CA HIS A 162 -10.65 -11.14 -12.58
C HIS A 162 -11.68 -10.33 -11.78
N THR A 163 -11.35 -9.98 -10.54
CA THR A 163 -12.24 -9.19 -9.67
C THR A 163 -12.51 -7.80 -10.25
N THR A 164 -11.53 -7.18 -10.89
CA THR A 164 -11.70 -5.88 -11.56
C THR A 164 -12.74 -5.98 -12.67
N ASP A 165 -12.65 -7.00 -13.54
CA ASP A 165 -13.57 -7.22 -14.65
C ASP A 165 -14.98 -7.52 -14.14
N GLU A 166 -15.10 -8.35 -13.10
CA GLU A 166 -16.39 -8.69 -12.47
C GLU A 166 -17.09 -7.47 -11.85
N LEU A 167 -16.34 -6.58 -11.18
CA LEU A 167 -16.89 -5.36 -10.64
C LEU A 167 -17.32 -4.39 -11.74
N ARG A 168 -16.50 -4.22 -12.79
CA ARG A 168 -16.84 -3.36 -13.95
C ARG A 168 -18.12 -3.85 -14.65
N ARG A 169 -18.31 -5.17 -14.79
CA ARG A 169 -19.56 -5.75 -15.33
C ARG A 169 -20.79 -5.42 -14.47
N ARG A 170 -20.62 -5.25 -13.16
CA ARG A 170 -21.67 -4.87 -12.22
C ARG A 170 -21.86 -3.35 -12.07
N GLY A 171 -21.26 -2.57 -12.97
CA GLY A 171 -21.44 -1.11 -12.99
C GLY A 171 -20.59 -0.36 -11.95
N PHE A 172 -19.47 -0.95 -11.52
CA PHE A 172 -18.50 -0.24 -10.71
C PHE A 172 -17.44 0.45 -11.58
N THR A 173 -17.05 1.65 -11.17
CA THR A 173 -15.81 2.28 -11.60
C THR A 173 -14.69 1.79 -10.68
N VAL A 174 -13.65 1.18 -11.27
CA VAL A 174 -12.53 0.57 -10.54
C VAL A 174 -11.24 1.20 -11.01
N PHE A 175 -10.42 1.70 -10.10
CA PHE A 175 -9.08 2.18 -10.41
C PHE A 175 -8.14 1.04 -10.83
N ASP A 176 -7.17 1.35 -11.70
CA ASP A 176 -6.14 0.39 -12.06
C ASP A 176 -5.19 0.16 -10.88
N SER A 177 -5.37 -0.98 -10.24
CA SER A 177 -4.70 -1.28 -8.98
C SER A 177 -3.31 -1.90 -9.18
N ALA A 178 -2.35 -1.38 -8.42
CA ALA A 178 -1.02 -1.96 -8.25
C ALA A 178 -0.81 -2.57 -6.84
N THR A 179 -1.91 -2.93 -6.15
CA THR A 179 -1.89 -3.47 -4.77
C THR A 179 -2.60 -4.82 -4.69
N ASN A 180 -2.75 -5.39 -3.49
CA ASN A 180 -3.57 -6.57 -3.22
C ASN A 180 -5.03 -6.25 -2.89
N PHE A 181 -5.49 -5.06 -3.27
CA PHE A 181 -6.88 -4.63 -3.10
C PHE A 181 -7.31 -3.74 -4.27
N LEU A 182 -8.59 -3.58 -4.44
CA LEU A 182 -9.21 -2.65 -5.37
C LEU A 182 -9.79 -1.45 -4.62
N PHE A 183 -9.82 -0.30 -5.29
CA PHE A 183 -10.53 0.87 -4.84
C PHE A 183 -11.59 1.21 -5.89
N ALA A 184 -12.87 1.13 -5.50
CA ALA A 184 -13.98 1.12 -6.42
C ALA A 184 -15.17 1.93 -5.90
N THR A 185 -15.94 2.50 -6.82
CA THR A 185 -17.19 3.22 -6.56
C THR A 185 -18.27 2.78 -7.54
N THR A 186 -19.55 3.10 -7.24
CA THR A 186 -20.68 2.85 -8.12
C THR A 186 -21.79 3.84 -7.85
N ASP A 187 -22.56 4.19 -8.88
CA ASP A 187 -23.76 5.01 -8.76
C ASP A 187 -25.04 4.18 -8.49
N ARG A 188 -24.94 2.85 -8.49
CA ARG A 188 -26.08 1.94 -8.31
C ARG A 188 -26.69 1.98 -6.90
N MET A 189 -25.83 2.18 -5.90
CA MET A 189 -26.19 2.24 -4.48
C MET A 189 -25.10 2.98 -3.71
N PRO A 190 -25.41 3.77 -2.66
CA PRO A 190 -24.40 4.37 -1.82
C PRO A 190 -23.41 3.35 -1.28
N CYS A 191 -22.10 3.61 -1.39
CA CYS A 191 -21.06 2.68 -0.99
C CYS A 191 -21.13 2.29 0.49
N VAL A 192 -21.58 3.20 1.35
CA VAL A 192 -21.81 2.90 2.78
C VAL A 192 -22.89 1.83 2.97
N GLU A 193 -23.96 1.85 2.17
CA GLU A 193 -25.01 0.83 2.25
C GLU A 193 -24.52 -0.54 1.78
N ILE A 194 -23.76 -0.58 0.69
CA ILE A 194 -23.12 -1.83 0.21
C ILE A 194 -22.22 -2.40 1.31
N PHE A 195 -21.39 -1.54 1.93
CA PHE A 195 -20.50 -1.93 3.02
C PHE A 195 -21.28 -2.54 4.19
N GLU A 196 -22.36 -1.89 4.64
CA GLU A 196 -23.16 -2.37 5.77
C GLU A 196 -23.89 -3.68 5.46
N LYS A 197 -24.46 -3.80 4.26
CA LYS A 197 -25.16 -5.01 3.82
C LYS A 197 -24.23 -6.20 3.64
N LEU A 198 -23.00 -5.99 3.13
CA LEU A 198 -21.96 -7.03 3.05
C LEU A 198 -21.51 -7.45 4.45
N ARG A 199 -21.27 -6.47 5.35
CA ARG A 199 -20.88 -6.75 6.73
C ARG A 199 -21.93 -7.58 7.47
N ALA A 200 -23.22 -7.30 7.27
CA ALA A 200 -24.31 -8.08 7.84
C ALA A 200 -24.33 -9.54 7.36
N ARG A 201 -23.76 -9.83 6.18
CA ARG A 201 -23.57 -11.16 5.62
C ARG A 201 -22.22 -11.81 5.98
N GLY A 202 -21.45 -11.17 6.89
CA GLY A 202 -20.13 -11.67 7.31
C GLY A 202 -19.00 -11.44 6.29
N ILE A 203 -19.22 -10.57 5.30
CA ILE A 203 -18.20 -10.21 4.30
C ILE A 203 -17.63 -8.85 4.66
N LEU A 204 -16.34 -8.83 5.00
CA LEU A 204 -15.65 -7.64 5.48
C LEU A 204 -14.85 -7.00 4.35
N ILE A 205 -15.26 -5.81 3.94
CA ILE A 205 -14.50 -4.91 3.09
C ILE A 205 -14.17 -3.63 3.88
N ARG A 206 -13.55 -2.65 3.28
CA ARG A 206 -13.26 -1.38 3.94
C ARG A 206 -14.03 -0.23 3.30
N HIS A 207 -14.69 0.56 4.13
CA HIS A 207 -15.26 1.87 3.79
C HIS A 207 -14.57 2.96 4.62
N PHE A 208 -14.47 4.17 4.07
CA PHE A 208 -13.82 5.31 4.72
C PHE A 208 -14.83 6.44 4.89
N ASN A 209 -15.13 6.79 6.14
CA ASN A 209 -15.93 7.98 6.42
C ASN A 209 -15.01 9.21 6.44
N ALA A 210 -14.50 9.59 5.27
CA ALA A 210 -13.60 10.73 5.10
C ALA A 210 -13.96 11.50 3.83
N PRO A 211 -13.80 12.83 3.80
CA PRO A 211 -14.03 13.62 2.61
C PRO A 211 -13.30 13.06 1.40
N ARG A 212 -13.92 13.15 0.21
CA ARG A 212 -13.42 12.71 -1.10
C ARG A 212 -13.32 11.19 -1.31
N ILE A 213 -13.40 10.36 -0.27
CA ILE A 213 -13.29 8.90 -0.37
C ILE A 213 -14.45 8.15 0.30
N SER A 214 -15.48 8.88 0.77
CA SER A 214 -16.70 8.28 1.35
C SER A 214 -17.52 7.48 0.35
N ASP A 215 -17.38 7.80 -0.94
CA ASP A 215 -18.12 7.12 -2.01
C ASP A 215 -17.34 5.96 -2.63
N TYR A 216 -16.31 5.46 -1.90
CA TYR A 216 -15.46 4.38 -2.35
C TYR A 216 -15.41 3.22 -1.37
N LEU A 217 -15.20 2.04 -1.92
CA LEU A 217 -14.96 0.80 -1.20
C LEU A 217 -13.55 0.30 -1.50
N ARG A 218 -12.82 -0.13 -0.46
CA ARG A 218 -11.57 -0.86 -0.64
C ARG A 218 -11.83 -2.35 -0.41
N ILE A 219 -11.64 -3.13 -1.46
CA ILE A 219 -11.94 -4.55 -1.54
C ILE A 219 -10.62 -5.31 -1.62
N THR A 220 -10.25 -6.01 -0.55
CA THR A 220 -9.03 -6.84 -0.53
C THR A 220 -9.26 -8.10 -1.36
N ILE A 221 -8.29 -8.45 -2.19
CA ILE A 221 -8.34 -9.67 -3.01
C ILE A 221 -8.16 -10.87 -2.10
N GLY A 222 -9.13 -11.77 -2.15
CA GLY A 222 -9.14 -13.06 -1.46
C GLY A 222 -8.81 -14.22 -2.38
N THR A 223 -9.08 -15.44 -1.91
CA THR A 223 -9.05 -16.62 -2.78
C THR A 223 -10.23 -16.60 -3.77
N PRO A 224 -10.17 -17.35 -4.89
CA PRO A 224 -11.29 -17.44 -5.83
C PRO A 224 -12.63 -17.76 -5.15
N GLU A 225 -12.65 -18.67 -4.17
CA GLU A 225 -13.84 -19.04 -3.43
C GLU A 225 -14.37 -17.90 -2.56
N GLN A 226 -13.47 -17.12 -1.96
CA GLN A 226 -13.84 -15.94 -1.18
C GLN A 226 -14.43 -14.86 -2.08
N MET A 227 -13.84 -14.65 -3.26
CA MET A 227 -14.33 -13.66 -4.22
C MET A 227 -15.68 -14.10 -4.83
N GLN A 228 -15.89 -15.38 -5.11
CA GLN A 228 -17.20 -15.90 -5.52
C GLN A 228 -18.30 -15.63 -4.48
N ARG A 229 -18.01 -15.86 -3.19
CA ARG A 229 -18.95 -15.53 -2.10
C ARG A 229 -19.24 -14.03 -2.02
N PHE A 230 -18.21 -13.21 -2.22
CA PHE A 230 -18.36 -11.76 -2.28
C PHE A 230 -19.27 -11.35 -3.43
N PHE A 231 -19.07 -11.87 -4.65
CA PHE A 231 -19.91 -11.55 -5.81
C PHE A 231 -21.34 -12.03 -5.64
N ALA A 232 -21.57 -13.25 -5.15
CA ALA A 232 -22.93 -13.74 -4.90
C ALA A 232 -23.70 -12.84 -3.92
N ALA A 233 -23.03 -12.41 -2.84
CA ALA A 233 -23.67 -11.48 -1.90
C ALA A 233 -23.86 -10.08 -2.47
N LEU A 234 -22.95 -9.63 -3.33
CA LEU A 234 -23.05 -8.34 -4.02
C LEU A 234 -24.23 -8.33 -5.00
N ASP A 235 -24.42 -9.40 -5.77
CA ASP A 235 -25.52 -9.57 -6.72
C ASP A 235 -26.88 -9.53 -6.00
N GLU A 236 -27.02 -10.26 -4.89
CA GLU A 236 -28.23 -10.16 -4.05
C GLU A 236 -28.50 -8.73 -3.53
N ILE A 237 -27.43 -8.01 -3.15
CA ILE A 237 -27.54 -6.63 -2.63
C ILE A 237 -27.97 -5.67 -3.72
N LEU A 238 -27.48 -5.85 -4.93
CA LEU A 238 -27.76 -5.01 -6.09
C LEU A 238 -29.06 -5.38 -6.82
N GLY A 239 -29.67 -6.53 -6.47
CA GLY A 239 -30.94 -7.01 -7.04
C GLY A 239 -30.74 -7.69 -8.42
N GLU A 240 -29.62 -8.37 -8.61
CA GLU A 240 -29.28 -9.18 -9.78
C GLU A 240 -29.57 -10.66 -9.57
#